data_a559348343184a62475728235c76a76c
#
_entry.id   a559348343184a62475728235c76a76c
#
_cell.length_a   1.000
_cell.length_b   1.000
_cell.length_c   1.000
_cell.angle_alpha   90.00
_cell.angle_beta   90.00
_cell.angle_gamma   90.00
#
_symmetry.space_group_name_H-M   'P 1'
#
loop_
_entity.id
_entity.type
_entity.pdbx_description
1 polymer ?
#
loop_
_entity_poly.entity_id
_entity_poly.type
_entity_poly.pdbx_seq_one_letter_code
_entity_poly.pdbx_strand_id
1 'polypeptide(L)'
;LREIVRETDYRLVMVSNQDGLGTERFPMDAFLPPHEFMLKTLAGEGVVFDEILIDESMPGDGSPRRKPGIGMVEKYLNEMLDRENSYVIGDRLTDMQLAANMGIRGILLGKEKMESLPIVLTTDSWGKIVRFLKQGSRRAVQVRKTAETEVRVALDLSGTGQGEVKTGIAFFDHMLEQIIRHGEMDLVVSVEGDLQVDEHHTIEDTAIVLGQCFSEA
;
A
#
# COMPACT_ATOMS: atom_id res chain seq x y z
N LEU A 1 7.59 1.04 14.78
CA LEU A 1 8.71 1.54 13.95
C LEU A 1 9.96 0.66 14.09
N ARG A 2 10.41 0.32 15.32
CA ARG A 2 11.63 -0.50 15.53
C ARG A 2 11.63 -1.82 14.72
N GLU A 3 10.52 -2.54 14.70
CA GLU A 3 10.41 -3.78 13.90
C GLU A 3 10.50 -3.51 12.40
N ILE A 4 9.91 -2.42 11.90
CA ILE A 4 10.01 -2.02 10.50
C ILE A 4 11.48 -1.82 10.11
N VAL A 5 12.21 -1.01 10.89
CA VAL A 5 13.63 -0.73 10.61
C VAL A 5 14.50 -1.99 10.69
N ARG A 6 14.20 -2.90 11.62
CA ARG A 6 15.00 -4.11 11.83
C ARG A 6 14.77 -5.24 10.82
N GLU A 7 13.56 -5.29 10.27
CA GLU A 7 13.06 -6.47 9.55
C GLU A 7 12.65 -6.16 8.11
N THR A 8 12.85 -4.90 7.67
CA THR A 8 12.58 -4.45 6.29
C THR A 8 13.63 -3.44 5.85
N ASP A 9 13.74 -3.22 4.54
CA ASP A 9 14.64 -2.25 3.92
C ASP A 9 14.00 -0.88 3.67
N TYR A 10 12.88 -0.59 4.33
CA TYR A 10 12.21 0.70 4.17
C TYR A 10 13.06 1.86 4.70
N ARG A 11 13.17 2.91 3.88
CA ARG A 11 13.67 4.21 4.30
C ARG A 11 12.57 4.97 5.02
N LEU A 12 12.88 5.59 6.15
CA LEU A 12 11.92 6.34 6.94
C LEU A 12 12.10 7.84 6.73
N VAL A 13 11.03 8.51 6.30
CA VAL A 13 10.97 9.97 6.18
C VAL A 13 9.82 10.49 7.05
N MET A 14 10.13 11.44 7.94
CA MET A 14 9.11 12.11 8.73
C MET A 14 8.60 13.34 7.98
N VAL A 15 7.28 13.46 7.82
CA VAL A 15 6.64 14.60 7.15
C VAL A 15 5.57 15.18 8.07
N SER A 16 5.76 16.41 8.53
CA SER A 16 4.92 17.05 9.54
C SER A 16 4.51 18.46 9.15
N ASN A 17 3.24 18.80 9.36
CA ASN A 17 2.77 20.19 9.39
C ASN A 17 2.76 20.65 10.85
N GLN A 18 3.48 21.72 11.13
CA GLN A 18 3.57 22.35 12.45
C GLN A 18 3.05 23.78 12.35
N ASP A 19 1.74 23.94 12.54
CA ASP A 19 1.01 25.17 12.28
C ASP A 19 1.57 26.35 13.06
N GLY A 20 2.15 27.31 12.34
CA GLY A 20 2.69 28.55 12.91
C GLY A 20 3.98 28.37 13.73
N LEU A 21 4.73 27.30 13.49
CA LEU A 21 6.05 27.14 14.11
C LEU A 21 6.98 28.33 13.76
N GLY A 22 7.69 28.83 14.76
CA GLY A 22 8.53 30.02 14.66
C GLY A 22 7.79 31.34 14.93
N THR A 23 6.46 31.30 15.15
CA THR A 23 5.70 32.48 15.56
C THR A 23 5.65 32.65 17.09
N GLU A 24 5.14 33.77 17.56
CA GLU A 24 4.93 34.02 19.01
C GLU A 24 3.99 32.98 19.66
N ARG A 25 3.06 32.42 18.90
CA ARG A 25 2.11 31.39 19.39
C ARG A 25 2.73 30.01 19.50
N PHE A 26 3.70 29.70 18.65
CA PHE A 26 4.42 28.43 18.67
C PHE A 26 5.91 28.68 18.40
N PRO A 27 6.65 29.17 19.37
CA PRO A 27 8.06 29.48 19.20
C PRO A 27 8.94 28.24 19.09
N MET A 28 10.10 28.38 18.43
CA MET A 28 11.03 27.26 18.17
C MET A 28 11.53 26.59 19.44
N ASP A 29 11.75 27.38 20.49
CA ASP A 29 12.18 26.87 21.80
C ASP A 29 11.11 26.07 22.55
N ALA A 30 9.85 26.24 22.21
CA ALA A 30 8.79 25.34 22.68
C ALA A 30 8.71 24.04 21.87
N PHE A 31 9.08 24.04 20.59
CA PHE A 31 9.05 22.89 19.70
C PHE A 31 10.30 22.01 19.82
N LEU A 32 11.49 22.60 19.78
CA LEU A 32 12.75 21.85 19.66
C LEU A 32 12.99 20.85 20.79
N PRO A 33 12.84 21.20 22.10
CA PRO A 33 13.16 20.25 23.16
C PRO A 33 12.32 18.97 23.13
N PRO A 34 10.96 18.98 22.99
CA PRO A 34 10.18 17.76 22.89
C PRO A 34 10.43 17.00 21.59
N HIS A 35 10.71 17.71 20.50
CA HIS A 35 11.05 17.08 19.22
C HIS A 35 12.38 16.33 19.29
N GLU A 36 13.43 16.96 19.81
CA GLU A 36 14.74 16.33 20.01
C GLU A 36 14.67 15.16 21.00
N PHE A 37 13.89 15.29 22.07
CA PHE A 37 13.66 14.21 23.02
C PHE A 37 12.99 13.00 22.35
N MET A 38 11.97 13.23 21.52
CA MET A 38 11.31 12.18 20.75
C MET A 38 12.31 11.50 19.80
N LEU A 39 13.08 12.26 19.03
CA LEU A 39 14.07 11.71 18.09
C LEU A 39 15.15 10.91 18.82
N LYS A 40 15.65 11.41 19.94
CA LYS A 40 16.65 10.71 20.78
C LYS A 40 16.09 9.41 21.35
N THR A 41 14.82 9.40 21.78
CA THR A 41 14.14 8.21 22.28
C THR A 41 14.00 7.17 21.17
N LEU A 42 13.57 7.59 19.98
CA LEU A 42 13.45 6.72 18.81
C LEU A 42 14.81 6.17 18.37
N ALA A 43 15.84 7.01 18.35
CA ALA A 43 17.20 6.57 18.02
C ALA A 43 17.75 5.55 19.02
N GLY A 44 17.43 5.68 20.32
CA GLY A 44 17.74 4.69 21.34
C GLY A 44 17.11 3.31 21.11
N GLU A 45 16.00 3.28 20.38
CA GLU A 45 15.31 2.06 19.92
C GLU A 45 15.77 1.62 18.51
N GLY A 46 16.79 2.24 17.94
CA GLY A 46 17.31 1.95 16.60
C GLY A 46 16.51 2.57 15.46
N VAL A 47 15.57 3.47 15.75
CA VAL A 47 14.76 4.15 14.73
C VAL A 47 15.39 5.49 14.40
N VAL A 48 15.96 5.60 13.21
CA VAL A 48 16.52 6.83 12.67
C VAL A 48 15.78 7.18 11.38
N PHE A 49 15.35 8.44 11.26
CA PHE A 49 14.76 8.91 10.02
C PHE A 49 15.86 9.36 9.06
N ASP A 50 15.76 8.94 7.80
CA ASP A 50 16.66 9.42 6.72
C ASP A 50 16.50 10.92 6.53
N GLU A 51 15.28 11.43 6.78
CA GLU A 51 14.98 12.83 6.67
C GLU A 51 13.78 13.22 7.52
N ILE A 52 13.80 14.48 7.99
CA ILE A 52 12.71 15.10 8.73
C ILE A 52 12.30 16.37 8.00
N LEU A 53 11.07 16.37 7.49
CA LEU A 53 10.48 17.42 6.69
C LEU A 53 9.35 18.09 7.46
N ILE A 54 9.51 19.38 7.75
CA ILE A 54 8.55 20.17 8.52
C ILE A 54 8.07 21.33 7.66
N ASP A 55 6.77 21.52 7.60
CA ASP A 55 6.11 22.71 7.09
C ASP A 55 5.58 23.53 8.26
N GLU A 56 5.95 24.80 8.31
CA GLU A 56 5.67 25.75 9.40
C GLU A 56 4.44 26.62 9.10
N SER A 57 3.89 26.53 7.87
CA SER A 57 2.83 27.40 7.40
C SER A 57 1.49 27.15 8.11
N MET A 58 0.68 28.19 8.17
CA MET A 58 -0.69 28.10 8.67
C MET A 58 -1.62 27.51 7.59
N PRO A 59 -2.74 26.86 8.01
CA PRO A 59 -3.81 26.53 7.09
C PRO A 59 -4.31 27.82 6.39
N GLY A 60 -4.24 27.85 5.07
CA GLY A 60 -4.67 29.02 4.27
C GLY A 60 -3.52 29.84 3.66
N ASP A 61 -2.27 29.62 4.08
CA ASP A 61 -1.12 30.30 3.48
C ASP A 61 -0.82 29.85 2.04
N GLY A 62 -1.46 28.77 1.58
CA GLY A 62 -1.27 28.23 0.24
C GLY A 62 0.10 27.61 0.01
N SER A 63 0.83 27.24 1.06
CA SER A 63 2.15 26.62 0.96
C SER A 63 2.07 25.30 0.20
N PRO A 64 2.83 25.13 -0.90
CA PRO A 64 2.89 23.84 -1.61
C PRO A 64 3.61 22.76 -0.80
N ARG A 65 4.34 23.15 0.25
CA ARG A 65 5.02 22.24 1.17
C ARG A 65 4.07 21.61 2.18
N ARG A 66 3.01 22.35 2.56
CA ARG A 66 2.03 21.90 3.54
C ARG A 66 1.24 20.69 3.01
N LYS A 67 1.18 19.58 3.76
CA LYS A 67 0.33 18.45 3.43
C LYS A 67 -1.14 18.91 3.27
N PRO A 68 -1.85 18.51 2.20
CA PRO A 68 -1.53 17.43 1.26
C PRO A 68 -0.65 17.84 0.06
N GLY A 69 -0.08 19.04 0.03
CA GLY A 69 0.89 19.44 -1.00
C GLY A 69 2.15 18.57 -0.98
N ILE A 70 2.75 18.37 -2.15
CA ILE A 70 3.91 17.48 -2.34
C ILE A 70 5.27 18.19 -2.22
N GLY A 71 5.29 19.52 -2.02
CA GLY A 71 6.51 20.32 -2.10
C GLY A 71 7.62 19.91 -1.12
N MET A 72 7.30 19.28 0.02
CA MET A 72 8.33 18.71 0.92
C MET A 72 8.93 17.40 0.38
N VAL A 73 8.18 16.64 -0.39
CA VAL A 73 8.53 15.28 -0.84
C VAL A 73 8.81 15.18 -2.34
N GLU A 74 8.76 16.30 -3.06
CA GLU A 74 8.91 16.37 -4.51
C GLU A 74 10.19 15.68 -5.01
N LYS A 75 11.29 15.82 -4.27
CA LYS A 75 12.57 15.17 -4.62
C LYS A 75 12.52 13.64 -4.62
N TYR A 76 11.54 13.03 -3.97
CA TYR A 76 11.34 11.58 -3.98
C TYR A 76 10.48 11.10 -5.16
N LEU A 77 9.81 12.01 -5.89
CA LEU A 77 8.90 11.68 -6.97
C LEU A 77 9.60 11.46 -8.31
N ASN A 78 10.81 10.94 -8.28
CA ASN A 78 11.59 10.56 -9.45
C ASN A 78 11.29 9.10 -9.88
N GLU A 79 11.93 8.67 -10.96
CA GLU A 79 11.77 7.31 -11.49
C GLU A 79 12.27 6.19 -10.56
N MET A 80 13.08 6.55 -9.55
CA MET A 80 13.63 5.60 -8.57
C MET A 80 12.65 5.31 -7.41
N LEU A 81 11.52 6.02 -7.31
CA LEU A 81 10.52 5.75 -6.30
C LEU A 81 9.76 4.46 -6.62
N ASP A 82 9.92 3.46 -5.78
CA ASP A 82 9.06 2.27 -5.83
C ASP A 82 7.66 2.63 -5.34
N ARG A 83 6.78 2.97 -6.29
CA ARG A 83 5.41 3.43 -5.98
C ARG A 83 4.53 2.35 -5.40
N GLU A 84 4.81 1.09 -5.69
CA GLU A 84 4.02 -0.03 -5.20
C GLU A 84 4.37 -0.41 -3.77
N ASN A 85 5.63 -0.20 -3.37
CA ASN A 85 6.12 -0.52 -2.04
C ASN A 85 6.45 0.73 -1.21
N SER A 86 5.97 1.91 -1.62
CA SER A 86 6.06 3.14 -0.83
C SER A 86 4.71 3.50 -0.22
N TYR A 87 4.74 3.97 1.02
CA TYR A 87 3.53 4.24 1.80
C TYR A 87 3.62 5.56 2.56
N VAL A 88 2.50 6.29 2.61
CA VAL A 88 2.28 7.32 3.64
C VAL A 88 1.49 6.67 4.77
N ILE A 89 2.05 6.71 5.97
CA ILE A 89 1.37 6.26 7.19
C ILE A 89 0.96 7.49 7.99
N GLY A 90 -0.31 7.67 8.26
CA GLY A 90 -0.81 8.83 9.00
C GLY A 90 -2.21 8.62 9.54
N ASP A 91 -2.65 9.55 10.38
CA ASP A 91 -3.95 9.50 11.06
C ASP A 91 -4.95 10.52 10.51
N ARG A 92 -4.54 11.35 9.54
CA ARG A 92 -5.34 12.46 9.02
C ARG A 92 -5.68 12.28 7.54
N LEU A 93 -6.79 12.90 7.14
CA LEU A 93 -7.20 12.98 5.74
C LEU A 93 -6.07 13.57 4.86
N THR A 94 -5.37 14.59 5.35
CA THR A 94 -4.26 15.23 4.63
C THR A 94 -3.07 14.30 4.36
N ASP A 95 -2.86 13.28 5.19
CA ASP A 95 -1.82 12.27 4.97
C ASP A 95 -2.24 11.33 3.82
N MET A 96 -3.49 10.90 3.82
CA MET A 96 -4.03 10.04 2.75
C MET A 96 -4.12 10.77 1.41
N GLN A 97 -4.46 12.07 1.45
CA GLN A 97 -4.41 12.93 0.26
C GLN A 97 -2.97 13.15 -0.23
N LEU A 98 -1.98 13.25 0.69
CA LEU A 98 -0.57 13.30 0.32
C LEU A 98 -0.18 12.00 -0.42
N ALA A 99 -0.57 10.83 0.07
CA ALA A 99 -0.32 9.57 -0.62
C ALA A 99 -0.90 9.57 -2.05
N ALA A 100 -2.15 10.04 -2.21
CA ALA A 100 -2.80 10.18 -3.51
C ALA A 100 -2.02 11.12 -4.44
N ASN A 101 -1.60 12.29 -3.94
CA ASN A 101 -0.86 13.29 -4.71
C ASN A 101 0.56 12.82 -5.10
N MET A 102 1.16 11.94 -4.31
CA MET A 102 2.44 11.28 -4.62
C MET A 102 2.27 10.11 -5.61
N GLY A 103 1.04 9.63 -5.83
CA GLY A 103 0.78 8.42 -6.61
C GLY A 103 1.29 7.15 -5.92
N ILE A 104 1.25 7.10 -4.58
CA ILE A 104 1.63 5.95 -3.76
C ILE A 104 0.48 5.54 -2.84
N ARG A 105 0.68 4.50 -2.05
CA ARG A 105 -0.35 3.93 -1.19
C ARG A 105 -0.40 4.61 0.18
N GLY A 106 -1.60 4.67 0.78
CA GLY A 106 -1.83 5.19 2.13
C GLY A 106 -2.12 4.07 3.13
N ILE A 107 -1.58 4.20 4.34
CA ILE A 107 -1.96 3.39 5.50
C ILE A 107 -2.57 4.34 6.53
N LEU A 108 -3.87 4.20 6.77
CA LEU A 108 -4.60 5.05 7.71
C LEU A 108 -4.54 4.45 9.12
N LEU A 109 -3.90 5.18 10.04
CA LEU A 109 -3.88 4.85 11.45
C LEU A 109 -5.14 5.38 12.12
N GLY A 110 -6.17 4.55 12.22
CA GLY A 110 -7.48 4.93 12.74
C GLY A 110 -8.54 3.88 12.45
N LYS A 111 -9.80 4.27 12.60
CA LYS A 111 -10.98 3.40 12.36
C LYS A 111 -11.92 3.95 11.29
N GLU A 112 -11.70 5.16 10.85
CA GLU A 112 -12.55 5.83 9.87
C GLU A 112 -12.32 5.26 8.47
N LYS A 113 -13.38 5.17 7.68
CA LYS A 113 -13.28 4.86 6.26
C LYS A 113 -13.22 6.15 5.48
N MET A 114 -12.24 6.27 4.60
CA MET A 114 -12.09 7.38 3.66
C MET A 114 -12.21 6.82 2.25
N GLU A 115 -13.30 7.14 1.57
CA GLU A 115 -13.56 6.67 0.21
C GLU A 115 -12.71 7.45 -0.81
N SER A 116 -12.48 6.85 -1.97
CA SER A 116 -11.80 7.47 -3.12
C SER A 116 -10.32 7.83 -2.90
N LEU A 117 -9.66 7.31 -1.87
CA LEU A 117 -8.23 7.49 -1.61
C LEU A 117 -7.49 6.15 -1.71
N PRO A 118 -6.19 6.15 -2.06
CA PRO A 118 -5.41 4.92 -2.28
C PRO A 118 -5.00 4.24 -0.96
N ILE A 119 -5.98 4.00 -0.07
CA ILE A 119 -5.75 3.41 1.24
C ILE A 119 -5.76 1.89 1.11
N VAL A 120 -4.65 1.26 1.46
CA VAL A 120 -4.47 -0.20 1.41
C VAL A 120 -4.66 -0.88 2.76
N LEU A 121 -4.58 -0.12 3.85
CA LEU A 121 -4.83 -0.62 5.20
C LEU A 121 -5.38 0.49 6.09
N THR A 122 -6.47 0.20 6.80
CA THR A 122 -6.98 1.05 7.89
C THR A 122 -6.93 0.24 9.18
N THR A 123 -6.21 0.75 10.18
CA THR A 123 -6.05 0.04 11.45
C THR A 123 -5.61 0.99 12.57
N ASP A 124 -5.99 0.68 13.81
CA ASP A 124 -5.49 1.33 15.02
C ASP A 124 -4.28 0.59 15.63
N SER A 125 -3.77 -0.44 14.96
CA SER A 125 -2.71 -1.32 15.45
C SER A 125 -1.43 -1.22 14.64
N TRP A 126 -0.35 -0.72 15.26
CA TRP A 126 0.99 -0.75 14.69
C TRP A 126 1.48 -2.18 14.38
N GLY A 127 1.08 -3.18 15.16
CA GLY A 127 1.43 -4.57 14.87
C GLY A 127 0.85 -5.09 13.55
N LYS A 128 -0.36 -4.61 13.17
CA LYS A 128 -0.93 -4.92 11.86
C LYS A 128 -0.19 -4.19 10.74
N ILE A 129 0.23 -2.94 10.95
CA ILE A 129 1.04 -2.17 9.99
C ILE A 129 2.37 -2.89 9.74
N VAL A 130 3.07 -3.28 10.81
CA VAL A 130 4.35 -4.02 10.71
C VAL A 130 4.17 -5.30 9.91
N ARG A 131 3.13 -6.09 10.24
CA ARG A 131 2.85 -7.34 9.51
C ARG A 131 2.60 -7.09 8.03
N PHE A 132 1.80 -6.09 7.70
CA PHE A 132 1.51 -5.70 6.31
C PHE A 132 2.79 -5.31 5.55
N LEU A 133 3.62 -4.45 6.14
CA LEU A 133 4.87 -3.99 5.51
C LEU A 133 5.91 -5.11 5.34
N LYS A 134 5.96 -6.06 6.27
CA LYS A 134 6.86 -7.23 6.20
C LYS A 134 6.44 -8.23 5.12
N GLN A 135 5.16 -8.33 4.84
CA GLN A 135 4.65 -9.26 3.83
C GLN A 135 4.89 -8.74 2.40
N GLY A 136 5.21 -7.44 2.24
CA GLY A 136 5.31 -6.80 0.93
C GLY A 136 3.97 -6.71 0.21
N SER A 137 4.00 -6.36 -1.07
CA SER A 137 2.83 -6.48 -1.93
C SER A 137 2.66 -7.97 -2.27
N ARG A 138 1.72 -8.64 -1.61
CA ARG A 138 1.38 -10.04 -1.91
C ARG A 138 0.43 -10.12 -3.10
N ARG A 139 0.83 -9.45 -4.18
CA ARG A 139 0.05 -9.33 -5.42
C ARG A 139 0.86 -9.84 -6.60
N ALA A 140 0.20 -10.61 -7.43
CA ALA A 140 0.75 -11.04 -8.70
C ALA A 140 -0.30 -10.93 -9.81
N VAL A 141 0.15 -10.59 -11.00
CA VAL A 141 -0.69 -10.62 -12.21
C VAL A 141 0.07 -11.40 -13.28
N GLN A 142 -0.52 -12.50 -13.72
CA GLN A 142 0.04 -13.33 -14.77
C GLN A 142 -0.91 -13.42 -15.96
N VAL A 143 -0.32 -13.46 -17.15
CA VAL A 143 -1.04 -13.68 -18.40
C VAL A 143 -0.31 -14.77 -19.18
N ARG A 144 -1.06 -15.78 -19.61
CA ARG A 144 -0.57 -16.84 -20.48
C ARG A 144 -1.46 -16.93 -21.72
N LYS A 145 -0.81 -16.96 -22.88
CA LYS A 145 -1.50 -17.17 -24.14
C LYS A 145 -0.89 -18.38 -24.85
N THR A 146 -1.72 -19.30 -25.24
CA THR A 146 -1.38 -20.48 -26.06
C THR A 146 -2.13 -20.42 -27.39
N ALA A 147 -2.14 -21.50 -28.14
CA ALA A 147 -2.96 -21.59 -29.35
C ALA A 147 -4.44 -21.85 -29.00
N GLU A 148 -4.70 -22.47 -27.84
CA GLU A 148 -6.01 -22.92 -27.39
C GLU A 148 -6.64 -22.02 -26.34
N THR A 149 -5.82 -21.24 -25.57
CA THR A 149 -6.32 -20.44 -24.45
C THR A 149 -5.64 -19.09 -24.34
N GLU A 150 -6.36 -18.12 -23.78
CA GLU A 150 -5.80 -16.89 -23.22
C GLU A 150 -6.28 -16.74 -21.78
N VAL A 151 -5.35 -16.83 -20.82
CA VAL A 151 -5.61 -16.82 -19.38
C VAL A 151 -4.99 -15.60 -18.75
N ARG A 152 -5.77 -14.86 -17.99
CA ARG A 152 -5.32 -13.76 -17.13
C ARG A 152 -5.75 -14.02 -15.70
N VAL A 153 -4.80 -13.99 -14.78
CA VAL A 153 -5.02 -14.09 -13.33
C VAL A 153 -4.41 -12.88 -12.63
N ALA A 154 -5.18 -12.25 -11.73
CA ALA A 154 -4.70 -11.25 -10.80
C ALA A 154 -5.04 -11.70 -9.37
N LEU A 155 -4.03 -11.84 -8.53
CA LEU A 155 -4.12 -12.36 -7.16
C LEU A 155 -3.61 -11.32 -6.17
N ASP A 156 -4.34 -11.13 -5.06
CA ASP A 156 -3.89 -10.40 -3.87
C ASP A 156 -4.11 -11.27 -2.63
N LEU A 157 -3.03 -11.83 -2.11
CA LEU A 157 -3.07 -12.66 -0.90
C LEU A 157 -3.35 -11.86 0.39
N SER A 158 -3.32 -10.53 0.31
CA SER A 158 -3.70 -9.62 1.40
C SER A 158 -5.10 -9.03 1.20
N GLY A 159 -5.88 -9.61 0.29
CA GLY A 159 -7.23 -9.18 -0.05
C GLY A 159 -8.26 -9.35 1.07
N THR A 160 -9.53 -9.21 0.70
CA THR A 160 -10.67 -9.24 1.63
C THR A 160 -11.73 -10.26 1.21
N GLY A 161 -11.40 -11.19 0.33
CA GLY A 161 -12.31 -12.19 -0.21
C GLY A 161 -13.20 -11.64 -1.33
N GLN A 162 -12.68 -10.71 -2.13
CA GLN A 162 -13.36 -10.14 -3.29
C GLN A 162 -12.77 -10.68 -4.59
N GLY A 163 -13.60 -10.83 -5.61
CA GLY A 163 -13.10 -11.25 -6.91
C GLY A 163 -14.17 -11.60 -7.91
N GLU A 164 -13.70 -11.93 -9.10
CA GLU A 164 -14.54 -12.36 -10.21
C GLU A 164 -13.84 -13.50 -10.97
N VAL A 165 -14.55 -14.56 -11.24
CA VAL A 165 -14.05 -15.71 -11.99
C VAL A 165 -14.90 -15.95 -13.23
N LYS A 166 -14.24 -16.01 -14.37
CA LYS A 166 -14.85 -16.24 -15.69
C LYS A 166 -13.96 -17.19 -16.49
N THR A 167 -14.14 -18.49 -16.34
CA THR A 167 -13.45 -19.50 -17.16
C THR A 167 -14.34 -20.08 -18.25
N GLY A 168 -15.66 -19.83 -18.18
CA GLY A 168 -16.66 -20.45 -19.05
C GLY A 168 -17.09 -21.83 -18.60
N ILE A 169 -16.51 -22.41 -17.54
CA ILE A 169 -16.82 -23.72 -16.97
C ILE A 169 -17.44 -23.48 -15.57
N ALA A 170 -18.77 -23.55 -15.49
CA ALA A 170 -19.50 -23.13 -14.29
C ALA A 170 -19.08 -23.85 -13.00
N PHE A 171 -18.75 -25.13 -13.05
CA PHE A 171 -18.27 -25.88 -11.90
C PHE A 171 -16.88 -25.40 -11.47
N PHE A 172 -15.99 -25.11 -12.41
CA PHE A 172 -14.64 -24.65 -12.15
C PHE A 172 -14.65 -23.22 -11.59
N ASP A 173 -15.51 -22.34 -12.15
CA ASP A 173 -15.74 -20.99 -11.62
C ASP A 173 -16.16 -21.07 -10.14
N HIS A 174 -17.12 -21.93 -9.81
CA HIS A 174 -17.56 -22.14 -8.45
C HIS A 174 -16.42 -22.61 -7.52
N MET A 175 -15.58 -23.52 -7.97
CA MET A 175 -14.44 -24.01 -7.17
C MET A 175 -13.41 -22.89 -6.89
N LEU A 176 -13.10 -22.06 -7.88
CA LEU A 176 -12.21 -20.91 -7.70
C LEU A 176 -12.82 -19.84 -6.80
N GLU A 177 -14.13 -19.60 -6.86
CA GLU A 177 -14.83 -18.73 -5.93
C GLU A 177 -14.74 -19.20 -4.47
N GLN A 178 -14.67 -20.53 -4.21
CA GLN A 178 -14.45 -21.03 -2.85
C GLN A 178 -13.05 -20.66 -2.34
N ILE A 179 -12.05 -20.65 -3.21
CA ILE A 179 -10.69 -20.20 -2.85
C ILE A 179 -10.72 -18.73 -2.41
N ILE A 180 -11.43 -17.86 -3.14
CA ILE A 180 -11.60 -16.45 -2.79
C ILE A 180 -12.21 -16.31 -1.39
N ARG A 181 -13.36 -16.96 -1.17
CA ARG A 181 -14.15 -16.81 0.07
C ARG A 181 -13.46 -17.39 1.30
N HIS A 182 -12.88 -18.59 1.17
CA HIS A 182 -12.26 -19.27 2.32
C HIS A 182 -10.82 -18.87 2.56
N GLY A 183 -10.12 -18.40 1.51
CA GLY A 183 -8.76 -17.90 1.62
C GLY A 183 -8.65 -16.44 2.04
N GLU A 184 -9.78 -15.70 2.09
CA GLU A 184 -9.81 -14.24 2.35
C GLU A 184 -8.85 -13.46 1.44
N MET A 185 -8.63 -13.95 0.21
CA MET A 185 -7.78 -13.33 -0.81
C MET A 185 -8.63 -12.73 -1.93
N ASP A 186 -8.12 -11.71 -2.60
CA ASP A 186 -8.78 -11.19 -3.80
C ASP A 186 -8.23 -11.87 -5.04
N LEU A 187 -9.12 -12.35 -5.92
CA LEU A 187 -8.73 -13.11 -7.10
C LEU A 187 -9.64 -12.74 -8.28
N VAL A 188 -9.02 -12.34 -9.39
CA VAL A 188 -9.71 -12.15 -10.67
C VAL A 188 -9.13 -13.14 -11.67
N VAL A 189 -10.01 -13.94 -12.27
CA VAL A 189 -9.66 -14.92 -13.30
C VAL A 189 -10.50 -14.66 -14.53
N SER A 190 -9.85 -14.46 -15.67
CA SER A 190 -10.52 -14.33 -16.98
C SER A 190 -9.84 -15.28 -17.96
N VAL A 191 -10.62 -16.13 -18.58
CA VAL A 191 -10.13 -17.12 -19.53
C VAL A 191 -10.97 -17.11 -20.80
N GLU A 192 -10.30 -17.09 -21.94
CA GLU A 192 -10.86 -17.39 -23.25
C GLU A 192 -10.22 -18.69 -23.74
N GLY A 193 -10.99 -19.77 -23.82
CA GLY A 193 -10.54 -21.10 -24.22
C GLY A 193 -11.43 -21.73 -25.27
N ASP A 194 -10.93 -22.74 -25.95
CA ASP A 194 -11.60 -23.50 -27.01
C ASP A 194 -12.56 -24.57 -26.45
N LEU A 195 -13.44 -24.19 -25.53
CA LEU A 195 -14.39 -25.06 -24.83
C LEU A 195 -15.27 -25.91 -25.74
N GLN A 196 -15.32 -25.60 -27.05
CA GLN A 196 -16.04 -26.42 -28.03
C GLN A 196 -15.27 -27.70 -28.40
N VAL A 197 -13.96 -27.73 -28.13
CA VAL A 197 -13.09 -28.87 -28.35
C VAL A 197 -12.99 -29.69 -27.08
N ASP A 198 -12.51 -29.09 -25.98
CA ASP A 198 -12.34 -29.73 -24.69
C ASP A 198 -12.18 -28.66 -23.59
N GLU A 199 -12.60 -29.00 -22.37
CA GLU A 199 -12.38 -28.17 -21.17
C GLU A 199 -10.96 -28.30 -20.61
N HIS A 200 -10.22 -29.31 -21.01
CA HIS A 200 -8.91 -29.69 -20.46
C HIS A 200 -7.90 -28.54 -20.50
N HIS A 201 -7.70 -27.95 -21.68
CA HIS A 201 -6.75 -26.86 -21.88
C HIS A 201 -7.08 -25.64 -21.01
N THR A 202 -8.37 -25.29 -20.87
CA THR A 202 -8.85 -24.20 -20.05
C THR A 202 -8.52 -24.42 -18.57
N ILE A 203 -8.77 -25.62 -18.04
CA ILE A 203 -8.50 -25.97 -16.64
C ILE A 203 -7.00 -26.01 -16.37
N GLU A 204 -6.21 -26.68 -17.23
CA GLU A 204 -4.77 -26.84 -17.05
C GLU A 204 -4.04 -25.49 -17.10
N ASP A 205 -4.27 -24.68 -18.13
CA ASP A 205 -3.62 -23.39 -18.28
C ASP A 205 -4.02 -22.41 -17.17
N THR A 206 -5.28 -22.44 -16.72
CA THR A 206 -5.72 -21.65 -15.57
C THR A 206 -4.99 -22.07 -14.28
N ALA A 207 -4.87 -23.38 -14.04
CA ALA A 207 -4.17 -23.89 -12.86
C ALA A 207 -2.67 -23.51 -12.87
N ILE A 208 -2.01 -23.58 -14.03
CA ILE A 208 -0.61 -23.17 -14.20
C ILE A 208 -0.45 -21.69 -13.87
N VAL A 209 -1.28 -20.81 -14.47
CA VAL A 209 -1.18 -19.36 -14.27
C VAL A 209 -1.49 -18.97 -12.82
N LEU A 210 -2.49 -19.61 -12.22
CA LEU A 210 -2.84 -19.41 -10.82
C LEU A 210 -1.68 -19.84 -9.90
N GLY A 211 -1.05 -20.99 -10.16
CA GLY A 211 0.14 -21.44 -9.42
C GLY A 211 1.32 -20.49 -9.55
N GLN A 212 1.54 -19.90 -10.73
CA GLN A 212 2.55 -18.86 -10.93
C GLN A 212 2.26 -17.60 -10.11
N CYS A 213 0.99 -17.15 -10.08
CA CYS A 213 0.58 -16.02 -9.22
C CYS A 213 0.82 -16.30 -7.74
N PHE A 214 0.51 -17.51 -7.25
CA PHE A 214 0.81 -17.88 -5.86
C PHE A 214 2.31 -17.94 -5.54
N SER A 215 3.13 -18.30 -6.52
CA SER A 215 4.60 -18.34 -6.33
C SER A 215 5.23 -16.97 -6.31
N GLU A 216 4.64 -15.99 -7.00
CA GLU A 216 5.16 -14.63 -7.12
C GLU A 216 4.65 -13.70 -6.01
N ALA A 217 3.41 -13.90 -5.53
CA ALA A 217 2.79 -13.13 -4.48
C ALA A 217 3.28 -13.55 -3.08
#